data_7046d4c6811edd556c833ccf3383b3b3
#
_entry.id   7046d4c6811edd556c833ccf3383b3b3
#
_cell.length_a   1.000
_cell.length_b   1.000
_cell.length_c   1.000
_cell.angle_alpha   90.00
_cell.angle_beta   90.00
_cell.angle_gamma   90.00
#
_symmetry.space_group_name_H-M   'P 1'
#
loop_
_entity.id
_entity.type
_entity.pdbx_description
1 polymer ?
#
loop_
_entity_poly.entity_id
_entity_poly.type
_entity_poly.pdbx_seq_one_letter_code
_entity_poly.pdbx_strand_id
1 'polypeptide(L)'
;STLSGDDIINAAEHGQALVISGSSTGGEAGDVITVTLNSKTYTTTLDASGNWSVGVPASVVSALANGTVTINASVTDAAGNSGSATHQVTVNTGLPSITFNAISGDNVLNADEKGQPLTISGSSTGLATGAQVTVTLNGHNYSATTDAAGNWTLTVPVSDLAALGQANYIVSASATSAAGNTASSQANLLVDSGLPGVTINTVAGDDIINAAEAGAAQTISGVVTRAAAGDTVTVTLGGNTYTAQVQADLSWSVSVPAADLQALGNGDLTITASVTNANGNTGSGTRDITIDANLPGLRVDTVAGDDIVNSIEHGQALVITGGSSGLNAGVPLTITINGTAYSATVQADGSWSVGIPAANVSAWP
;
A
#
# COMPACT_ATOMS: atom_id res chain seq x y z
N SER A 1 -39.50 33.57 -25.72
CA SER A 1 -39.05 32.18 -25.55
C SER A 1 -37.74 32.16 -24.82
N THR A 2 -37.44 31.08 -24.08
CA THR A 2 -36.12 30.87 -23.46
C THR A 2 -35.05 30.82 -24.54
N LEU A 3 -33.91 31.45 -24.28
CA LEU A 3 -32.75 31.46 -25.14
C LEU A 3 -31.78 30.35 -24.74
N SER A 4 -31.12 29.69 -25.70
CA SER A 4 -30.23 28.56 -25.43
C SER A 4 -30.85 27.41 -24.59
N GLY A 5 -32.16 27.47 -24.29
CA GLY A 5 -32.90 26.49 -23.51
C GLY A 5 -33.10 26.85 -22.03
N ASP A 6 -32.23 27.68 -21.46
CA ASP A 6 -32.20 28.03 -20.03
C ASP A 6 -31.94 29.52 -19.71
N ASP A 7 -31.86 30.37 -20.73
CA ASP A 7 -31.53 31.79 -20.64
C ASP A 7 -30.11 32.07 -20.13
N ILE A 8 -29.21 31.08 -20.26
CA ILE A 8 -27.78 31.19 -19.95
C ILE A 8 -27.01 30.93 -21.25
N ILE A 9 -26.05 31.78 -21.55
CA ILE A 9 -25.05 31.56 -22.59
C ILE A 9 -23.75 31.10 -21.91
N ASN A 10 -23.54 29.81 -21.93
CA ASN A 10 -22.34 29.19 -21.31
C ASN A 10 -21.12 29.25 -22.25
N ALA A 11 -19.96 28.72 -21.83
CA ALA A 11 -18.73 28.76 -22.61
C ALA A 11 -18.81 28.02 -23.94
N ALA A 12 -19.58 26.94 -24.03
CA ALA A 12 -19.78 26.20 -25.29
C ALA A 12 -20.68 26.95 -26.27
N GLU A 13 -21.70 27.60 -25.75
CA GLU A 13 -22.69 28.35 -26.56
C GLU A 13 -22.18 29.73 -27.00
N HIS A 14 -21.33 30.34 -26.17
CA HIS A 14 -20.73 31.67 -26.43
C HIS A 14 -19.97 31.75 -27.75
N GLY A 15 -19.47 30.61 -28.26
CA GLY A 15 -18.83 30.51 -29.57
C GLY A 15 -19.75 30.15 -30.73
N GLN A 16 -21.05 30.01 -30.51
CA GLN A 16 -22.00 29.54 -31.50
C GLN A 16 -22.97 30.67 -31.96
N ALA A 17 -23.56 30.48 -33.14
CA ALA A 17 -24.64 31.33 -33.58
C ALA A 17 -25.90 31.08 -32.73
N LEU A 18 -26.64 32.12 -32.44
CA LEU A 18 -27.80 32.11 -31.58
C LEU A 18 -29.06 32.44 -32.35
N VAL A 19 -30.18 31.81 -32.04
CA VAL A 19 -31.49 32.15 -32.57
C VAL A 19 -32.32 32.78 -31.46
N ILE A 20 -32.76 33.99 -31.68
CA ILE A 20 -33.71 34.71 -30.83
C ILE A 20 -35.10 34.60 -31.45
N SER A 21 -36.08 34.15 -30.68
CA SER A 21 -37.45 33.98 -31.16
C SER A 21 -38.46 34.51 -30.16
N GLY A 22 -39.62 34.83 -30.66
CA GLY A 22 -40.74 35.29 -29.85
C GLY A 22 -42.04 35.33 -30.62
N SER A 23 -43.07 35.92 -29.99
CA SER A 23 -44.39 36.13 -30.63
C SER A 23 -44.88 37.51 -30.34
N SER A 24 -45.76 38.02 -31.18
CA SER A 24 -46.49 39.28 -31.00
C SER A 24 -47.99 39.02 -31.06
N THR A 25 -48.73 39.70 -30.21
CA THR A 25 -50.18 39.72 -30.24
C THR A 25 -50.67 41.07 -30.81
N GLY A 26 -51.55 41.05 -31.79
CA GLY A 26 -52.06 42.26 -32.41
C GLY A 26 -51.21 42.80 -33.55
N GLY A 27 -50.08 42.16 -33.93
CA GLY A 27 -49.36 42.45 -35.17
C GLY A 27 -49.89 41.59 -36.33
N GLU A 28 -49.65 42.02 -37.56
CA GLU A 28 -50.03 41.33 -38.80
C GLU A 28 -48.82 40.61 -39.41
N ALA A 29 -49.12 39.59 -40.22
CA ALA A 29 -48.03 38.89 -40.97
C ALA A 29 -47.30 39.89 -41.89
N GLY A 30 -45.98 39.95 -41.77
CA GLY A 30 -45.16 40.90 -42.52
C GLY A 30 -44.74 42.13 -41.72
N ASP A 31 -45.32 42.42 -40.56
CA ASP A 31 -44.88 43.49 -39.68
C ASP A 31 -43.36 43.26 -39.25
N VAL A 32 -42.62 44.36 -39.31
CA VAL A 32 -41.15 44.29 -39.03
C VAL A 32 -40.89 44.25 -37.55
N ILE A 33 -40.19 43.21 -37.14
CA ILE A 33 -39.61 43.06 -35.79
C ILE A 33 -38.17 43.55 -35.84
N THR A 34 -37.85 44.46 -34.92
CA THR A 34 -36.47 44.91 -34.69
C THR A 34 -35.99 44.38 -33.38
N VAL A 35 -34.90 43.58 -33.39
CA VAL A 35 -34.27 42.98 -32.20
C VAL A 35 -32.91 43.63 -31.96
N THR A 36 -32.68 44.13 -30.76
CA THR A 36 -31.40 44.74 -30.37
C THR A 36 -30.72 43.90 -29.28
N LEU A 37 -29.51 43.48 -29.57
CA LEU A 37 -28.63 42.75 -28.65
C LEU A 37 -27.22 43.39 -28.68
N ASN A 38 -26.68 43.79 -27.51
CA ASN A 38 -25.36 44.39 -27.39
C ASN A 38 -25.12 45.53 -28.41
N SER A 39 -26.07 46.47 -28.52
CA SER A 39 -26.08 47.60 -29.48
C SER A 39 -26.03 47.19 -30.95
N LYS A 40 -26.24 45.94 -31.27
CA LYS A 40 -26.43 45.44 -32.65
C LYS A 40 -27.91 45.22 -32.90
N THR A 41 -28.37 45.63 -34.06
CA THR A 41 -29.77 45.56 -34.47
C THR A 41 -29.94 44.50 -35.57
N TYR A 42 -30.98 43.69 -35.45
CA TYR A 42 -31.37 42.65 -36.37
C TYR A 42 -32.85 42.86 -36.70
N THR A 43 -33.24 42.57 -37.92
CA THR A 43 -34.64 42.68 -38.35
C THR A 43 -35.15 41.37 -38.91
N THR A 44 -36.40 41.07 -38.63
CA THR A 44 -37.15 39.95 -39.18
C THR A 44 -38.61 40.38 -39.34
N THR A 45 -39.48 39.50 -39.80
CA THR A 45 -40.91 39.78 -39.93
C THR A 45 -41.76 38.77 -39.18
N LEU A 46 -42.94 39.17 -38.75
CA LEU A 46 -43.97 38.28 -38.23
C LEU A 46 -44.46 37.31 -39.30
N ASP A 47 -44.60 36.03 -38.92
CA ASP A 47 -45.29 35.03 -39.69
C ASP A 47 -46.86 35.15 -39.56
N ALA A 48 -47.56 34.30 -40.27
CA ALA A 48 -49.03 34.28 -40.22
C ALA A 48 -49.60 33.82 -38.85
N SER A 49 -48.82 33.25 -38.03
CA SER A 49 -49.15 32.80 -36.62
C SER A 49 -48.72 33.81 -35.57
N GLY A 50 -48.16 34.96 -35.97
CA GLY A 50 -47.65 35.99 -35.07
C GLY A 50 -46.33 35.65 -34.43
N ASN A 51 -45.54 34.65 -34.91
CA ASN A 51 -44.25 34.31 -34.45
C ASN A 51 -43.14 34.98 -35.28
N TRP A 52 -41.98 35.10 -34.68
CA TRP A 52 -40.81 35.64 -35.35
C TRP A 52 -39.54 34.94 -34.85
N SER A 53 -38.50 34.93 -35.65
CA SER A 53 -37.17 34.49 -35.27
C SER A 53 -36.09 35.25 -36.03
N VAL A 54 -34.93 35.44 -35.39
CA VAL A 54 -33.78 36.09 -36.01
C VAL A 54 -32.49 35.40 -35.55
N GLY A 55 -31.56 35.18 -36.48
CA GLY A 55 -30.23 34.63 -36.20
C GLY A 55 -29.25 35.72 -35.80
N VAL A 56 -28.51 35.48 -34.74
CA VAL A 56 -27.36 36.27 -34.27
C VAL A 56 -26.09 35.53 -34.63
N PRO A 57 -25.14 36.13 -35.38
CA PRO A 57 -23.90 35.47 -35.75
C PRO A 57 -23.04 35.13 -34.54
N ALA A 58 -22.28 34.01 -34.60
CA ALA A 58 -21.35 33.60 -33.58
C ALA A 58 -20.34 34.68 -33.16
N SER A 59 -19.89 35.52 -34.11
CA SER A 59 -18.98 36.62 -33.82
C SER A 59 -19.54 37.71 -32.90
N VAL A 60 -20.89 37.84 -32.89
CA VAL A 60 -21.54 38.78 -31.96
C VAL A 60 -21.76 38.15 -30.60
N VAL A 61 -22.13 36.88 -30.58
CA VAL A 61 -22.30 36.11 -29.33
C VAL A 61 -20.94 36.03 -28.58
N SER A 62 -19.87 35.77 -29.31
CA SER A 62 -18.50 35.74 -28.74
C SER A 62 -17.98 37.10 -28.21
N ALA A 63 -18.62 38.20 -28.60
CA ALA A 63 -18.30 39.54 -28.12
C ALA A 63 -19.11 39.95 -26.87
N LEU A 64 -20.04 39.12 -26.42
CA LEU A 64 -20.79 39.37 -25.18
C LEU A 64 -19.91 39.21 -23.96
N ALA A 65 -19.90 40.18 -23.07
CA ALA A 65 -19.21 40.10 -21.80
C ALA A 65 -20.01 39.24 -20.80
N ASN A 66 -19.33 38.60 -19.87
CA ASN A 66 -19.98 37.91 -18.75
C ASN A 66 -20.87 38.85 -17.95
N GLY A 67 -22.05 38.40 -17.58
CA GLY A 67 -23.08 39.18 -16.87
C GLY A 67 -24.44 39.12 -17.55
N THR A 68 -25.35 39.95 -17.05
CA THR A 68 -26.73 40.04 -17.62
C THR A 68 -26.71 40.90 -18.86
N VAL A 69 -27.25 40.36 -19.96
CA VAL A 69 -27.46 41.04 -21.25
C VAL A 69 -28.96 41.15 -21.52
N THR A 70 -29.41 42.34 -21.86
CA THR A 70 -30.83 42.61 -22.20
C THR A 70 -31.03 42.59 -23.71
N ILE A 71 -31.95 41.78 -24.14
CA ILE A 71 -32.46 41.73 -25.52
C ILE A 71 -33.73 42.60 -25.56
N ASN A 72 -33.76 43.52 -26.50
CA ASN A 72 -34.97 44.34 -26.74
C ASN A 72 -35.56 43.94 -28.09
N ALA A 73 -36.84 43.70 -28.14
CA ALA A 73 -37.59 43.47 -29.38
C ALA A 73 -38.71 44.53 -29.52
N SER A 74 -38.86 45.08 -30.68
CA SER A 74 -39.94 46.04 -30.98
C SER A 74 -40.61 45.68 -32.33
N VAL A 75 -41.87 45.95 -32.39
CA VAL A 75 -42.68 45.83 -33.59
C VAL A 75 -43.36 47.17 -33.87
N THR A 76 -43.50 47.54 -35.13
CA THR A 76 -44.31 48.69 -35.57
C THR A 76 -45.21 48.21 -36.65
N ASP A 77 -46.57 48.45 -36.50
CA ASP A 77 -47.55 48.09 -37.44
C ASP A 77 -47.65 49.13 -38.62
N ALA A 78 -48.39 48.79 -39.61
CA ALA A 78 -48.57 49.65 -40.80
C ALA A 78 -49.23 50.99 -40.46
N ALA A 79 -49.96 51.12 -39.33
CA ALA A 79 -50.59 52.37 -38.87
C ALA A 79 -49.62 53.24 -38.04
N GLY A 80 -48.39 52.75 -37.73
CA GLY A 80 -47.37 53.43 -36.94
C GLY A 80 -47.44 53.17 -35.43
N ASN A 81 -48.26 52.23 -34.94
CA ASN A 81 -48.29 51.87 -33.51
C ASN A 81 -47.14 50.95 -33.21
N SER A 82 -46.49 51.21 -32.09
CA SER A 82 -45.30 50.42 -31.68
C SER A 82 -45.54 49.70 -30.39
N GLY A 83 -45.11 48.44 -30.36
CA GLY A 83 -44.97 47.60 -29.13
C GLY A 83 -43.55 47.17 -28.92
N SER A 84 -43.16 46.95 -27.66
CA SER A 84 -41.83 46.44 -27.32
C SER A 84 -41.83 45.48 -26.13
N ALA A 85 -40.85 44.61 -26.11
CA ALA A 85 -40.60 43.67 -25.03
C ALA A 85 -39.10 43.53 -24.78
N THR A 86 -38.76 43.20 -23.55
CA THR A 86 -37.36 42.93 -23.12
C THR A 86 -37.24 41.51 -22.59
N HIS A 87 -36.10 40.90 -22.80
CA HIS A 87 -35.75 39.62 -22.25
C HIS A 87 -34.29 39.67 -21.73
N GLN A 88 -34.05 39.10 -20.56
CA GLN A 88 -32.71 39.07 -19.96
C GLN A 88 -32.12 37.68 -20.07
N VAL A 89 -30.87 37.61 -20.50
CA VAL A 89 -30.05 36.39 -20.53
C VAL A 89 -28.77 36.61 -19.75
N THR A 90 -28.26 35.57 -19.16
CA THR A 90 -26.97 35.62 -18.42
C THR A 90 -25.87 35.01 -19.28
N VAL A 91 -24.81 35.75 -19.54
CA VAL A 91 -23.57 35.21 -20.12
C VAL A 91 -22.66 34.78 -19.00
N ASN A 92 -22.31 33.50 -18.97
CA ASN A 92 -21.39 32.93 -18.00
C ASN A 92 -20.45 31.92 -18.66
N THR A 93 -19.29 32.40 -19.08
CA THR A 93 -18.25 31.59 -19.74
C THR A 93 -17.17 31.09 -18.77
N GLY A 94 -17.32 31.38 -17.47
CA GLY A 94 -16.38 30.97 -16.43
C GLY A 94 -16.35 29.44 -16.31
N LEU A 95 -15.20 28.83 -16.63
CA LEU A 95 -15.01 27.41 -16.48
C LEU A 95 -14.79 27.08 -15.00
N PRO A 96 -15.51 26.09 -14.45
CA PRO A 96 -15.17 25.57 -13.14
C PRO A 96 -13.84 24.80 -13.19
N SER A 97 -13.23 24.57 -12.02
CA SER A 97 -12.12 23.67 -11.88
C SER A 97 -12.43 22.59 -10.85
N ILE A 98 -11.75 21.45 -10.98
CA ILE A 98 -11.84 20.34 -10.03
C ILE A 98 -10.44 19.73 -9.87
N THR A 99 -10.07 19.39 -8.64
CA THR A 99 -8.77 18.81 -8.32
C THR A 99 -8.93 17.64 -7.34
N PHE A 100 -7.95 16.73 -7.32
CA PHE A 100 -7.84 15.69 -6.33
C PHE A 100 -6.84 16.08 -5.25
N ASN A 101 -7.08 15.68 -4.02
CA ASN A 101 -6.05 15.48 -3.02
C ASN A 101 -5.32 14.15 -3.29
N ALA A 102 -4.18 13.94 -2.66
CA ALA A 102 -3.51 12.64 -2.73
C ALA A 102 -4.47 11.53 -2.26
N ILE A 103 -4.67 10.53 -3.10
CA ILE A 103 -5.52 9.37 -2.82
C ILE A 103 -4.70 8.45 -1.91
N SER A 104 -5.31 7.91 -0.83
CA SER A 104 -4.63 7.08 0.17
C SER A 104 -3.42 7.75 0.85
N GLY A 105 -3.23 9.05 0.64
CA GLY A 105 -2.12 9.83 1.21
C GLY A 105 -0.90 9.96 0.29
N ASP A 106 -0.63 8.98 -0.57
CA ASP A 106 0.55 8.91 -1.46
C ASP A 106 0.22 8.47 -2.89
N ASN A 107 -1.05 8.26 -3.22
CA ASN A 107 -1.54 7.70 -4.49
C ASN A 107 -1.15 6.23 -4.73
N VAL A 108 -0.83 5.50 -3.68
CA VAL A 108 -0.64 4.05 -3.69
C VAL A 108 -1.73 3.41 -2.82
N LEU A 109 -2.32 2.33 -3.28
CA LEU A 109 -3.25 1.49 -2.52
C LEU A 109 -2.54 0.19 -2.20
N ASN A 110 -1.97 0.10 -1.00
CA ASN A 110 -1.26 -1.07 -0.51
C ASN A 110 -2.22 -2.16 0.00
N ALA A 111 -1.68 -3.26 0.54
CA ALA A 111 -2.48 -4.41 0.98
C ALA A 111 -3.44 -4.07 2.13
N ASP A 112 -2.97 -3.30 3.11
CA ASP A 112 -3.75 -2.93 4.29
C ASP A 112 -4.87 -1.94 3.92
N GLU A 113 -4.55 -0.94 3.11
CA GLU A 113 -5.49 0.06 2.64
C GLU A 113 -6.55 -0.52 1.70
N LYS A 114 -6.17 -1.49 0.85
CA LYS A 114 -7.11 -2.22 -0.01
C LYS A 114 -8.15 -3.00 0.79
N GLY A 115 -7.84 -3.35 2.03
CA GLY A 115 -8.75 -4.01 2.99
C GLY A 115 -9.70 -3.05 3.72
N GLN A 116 -9.60 -1.73 3.50
CA GLN A 116 -10.40 -0.70 4.16
C GLN A 116 -11.16 0.15 3.13
N PRO A 117 -12.27 0.82 3.54
CA PRO A 117 -12.94 1.77 2.65
C PRO A 117 -12.00 2.91 2.27
N LEU A 118 -11.88 3.22 0.96
CA LEU A 118 -11.01 4.28 0.46
C LEU A 118 -11.76 5.61 0.38
N THR A 119 -11.24 6.62 1.06
CA THR A 119 -11.72 8.00 0.91
C THR A 119 -11.01 8.69 -0.24
N ILE A 120 -11.77 9.20 -1.20
CA ILE A 120 -11.27 10.07 -2.27
C ILE A 120 -11.84 11.46 -2.04
N SER A 121 -10.99 12.47 -2.09
CA SER A 121 -11.37 13.86 -1.85
C SER A 121 -10.66 14.82 -2.78
N GLY A 122 -11.15 16.04 -2.83
CA GLY A 122 -10.56 17.10 -3.60
C GLY A 122 -11.25 18.45 -3.38
N SER A 123 -10.93 19.41 -4.23
CA SER A 123 -11.52 20.73 -4.21
C SER A 123 -11.99 21.16 -5.59
N SER A 124 -12.85 22.17 -5.61
CA SER A 124 -13.37 22.78 -6.83
C SER A 124 -13.49 24.28 -6.71
N THR A 125 -13.47 24.96 -7.83
CA THR A 125 -13.80 26.39 -7.93
C THR A 125 -14.84 26.60 -9.02
N GLY A 126 -15.68 27.64 -8.90
CA GLY A 126 -16.71 27.96 -9.88
C GLY A 126 -17.92 27.00 -9.88
N LEU A 127 -17.99 26.07 -8.90
CA LEU A 127 -19.16 25.25 -8.62
C LEU A 127 -19.95 25.83 -7.42
N ALA A 128 -21.24 25.68 -7.45
CA ALA A 128 -22.10 26.05 -6.31
C ALA A 128 -21.99 24.99 -5.20
N THR A 129 -22.25 25.38 -3.96
CA THR A 129 -22.46 24.45 -2.83
C THR A 129 -23.54 23.43 -3.20
N GLY A 130 -23.28 22.14 -2.97
CA GLY A 130 -24.18 21.05 -3.32
C GLY A 130 -24.09 20.60 -4.78
N ALA A 131 -23.19 21.19 -5.60
CA ALA A 131 -22.97 20.72 -6.96
C ALA A 131 -22.45 19.27 -6.95
N GLN A 132 -22.98 18.44 -7.84
CA GLN A 132 -22.58 17.05 -7.95
C GLN A 132 -21.22 16.89 -8.62
N VAL A 133 -20.36 16.12 -7.98
CA VAL A 133 -19.08 15.64 -8.52
C VAL A 133 -19.22 14.15 -8.78
N THR A 134 -18.96 13.72 -10.01
CA THR A 134 -18.91 12.30 -10.38
C THR A 134 -17.48 11.86 -10.48
N VAL A 135 -17.10 10.84 -9.72
CA VAL A 135 -15.77 10.22 -9.75
C VAL A 135 -15.89 8.82 -10.34
N THR A 136 -15.04 8.51 -11.29
CA THR A 136 -14.99 7.19 -11.94
C THR A 136 -13.67 6.49 -11.60
N LEU A 137 -13.76 5.29 -11.06
CA LEU A 137 -12.65 4.37 -10.83
C LEU A 137 -13.01 3.00 -11.39
N ASN A 138 -12.16 2.45 -12.25
CA ASN A 138 -12.34 1.12 -12.87
C ASN A 138 -13.73 0.92 -13.48
N GLY A 139 -14.28 1.95 -14.12
CA GLY A 139 -15.60 1.91 -14.75
C GLY A 139 -16.81 2.09 -13.81
N HIS A 140 -16.59 2.14 -12.49
CA HIS A 140 -17.62 2.43 -11.50
C HIS A 140 -17.70 3.93 -11.21
N ASN A 141 -18.91 4.48 -11.14
CA ASN A 141 -19.16 5.87 -10.84
C ASN A 141 -19.59 6.04 -9.38
N TYR A 142 -18.96 6.99 -8.71
CA TYR A 142 -19.26 7.42 -7.35
C TYR A 142 -19.64 8.89 -7.35
N SER A 143 -20.53 9.29 -6.45
CA SER A 143 -21.01 10.67 -6.37
C SER A 143 -20.58 11.32 -5.06
N ALA A 144 -20.14 12.55 -5.16
CA ALA A 144 -19.93 13.47 -4.05
C ALA A 144 -20.68 14.78 -4.30
N THR A 145 -20.80 15.62 -3.29
CA THR A 145 -21.30 16.99 -3.43
C THR A 145 -20.29 17.96 -2.86
N THR A 146 -20.21 19.15 -3.46
CA THR A 146 -19.34 20.23 -2.98
C THR A 146 -19.90 20.86 -1.73
N ASP A 147 -19.04 21.17 -0.75
CA ASP A 147 -19.37 21.98 0.42
C ASP A 147 -19.31 23.50 0.11
N ALA A 148 -19.54 24.34 1.13
CA ALA A 148 -19.48 25.79 0.99
C ALA A 148 -18.08 26.34 0.66
N ALA A 149 -17.01 25.58 0.93
CA ALA A 149 -15.64 25.93 0.60
C ALA A 149 -15.18 25.35 -0.75
N GLY A 150 -16.08 24.60 -1.43
CA GLY A 150 -15.79 23.93 -2.70
C GLY A 150 -15.11 22.58 -2.55
N ASN A 151 -14.93 22.06 -1.33
CA ASN A 151 -14.37 20.72 -1.13
C ASN A 151 -15.41 19.64 -1.39
N TRP A 152 -14.95 18.48 -1.79
CA TRP A 152 -15.78 17.29 -2.01
C TRP A 152 -15.07 16.05 -1.50
N THR A 153 -15.84 15.07 -1.04
CA THR A 153 -15.35 13.79 -0.55
C THR A 153 -16.35 12.69 -0.82
N LEU A 154 -15.83 11.49 -1.07
CA LEU A 154 -16.61 10.27 -1.21
C LEU A 154 -15.85 9.08 -0.65
N THR A 155 -16.55 7.97 -0.47
CA THR A 155 -15.96 6.70 -0.02
C THR A 155 -16.20 5.62 -1.07
N VAL A 156 -15.14 4.92 -1.46
CA VAL A 156 -15.18 3.72 -2.29
C VAL A 156 -15.24 2.52 -1.36
N PRO A 157 -16.25 1.63 -1.48
CA PRO A 157 -16.38 0.46 -0.60
C PRO A 157 -15.31 -0.59 -0.85
N VAL A 158 -14.97 -1.37 0.17
CA VAL A 158 -13.97 -2.44 0.11
C VAL A 158 -14.27 -3.47 -0.99
N SER A 159 -15.56 -3.76 -1.25
CA SER A 159 -15.96 -4.69 -2.31
C SER A 159 -15.43 -4.29 -3.68
N ASP A 160 -15.43 -2.99 -3.98
CA ASP A 160 -14.99 -2.46 -5.27
C ASP A 160 -13.47 -2.41 -5.35
N LEU A 161 -12.81 -2.12 -4.21
CA LEU A 161 -11.35 -2.16 -4.10
C LEU A 161 -10.82 -3.60 -4.26
N ALA A 162 -11.53 -4.60 -3.74
CA ALA A 162 -11.17 -6.01 -3.88
C ALA A 162 -11.08 -6.45 -5.35
N ALA A 163 -11.92 -5.86 -6.22
CA ALA A 163 -11.92 -6.14 -7.65
C ALA A 163 -10.73 -5.52 -8.42
N LEU A 164 -9.98 -4.58 -7.81
CA LEU A 164 -8.82 -3.97 -8.44
C LEU A 164 -7.63 -4.95 -8.44
N GLY A 165 -7.07 -5.22 -9.62
CA GLY A 165 -5.79 -5.94 -9.74
C GLY A 165 -4.59 -5.04 -9.41
N GLN A 166 -3.40 -5.62 -9.37
CA GLN A 166 -2.15 -4.84 -9.24
C GLN A 166 -1.88 -4.12 -10.57
N ALA A 167 -2.12 -2.82 -10.62
CA ALA A 167 -1.96 -1.98 -11.80
C ALA A 167 -2.04 -0.48 -11.44
N ASN A 168 -1.68 0.36 -12.40
CA ASN A 168 -2.02 1.78 -12.35
C ASN A 168 -3.45 1.99 -12.87
N TYR A 169 -4.26 2.68 -12.08
CA TYR A 169 -5.62 3.10 -12.44
C TYR A 169 -5.68 4.61 -12.61
N ILE A 170 -6.45 5.07 -13.59
CA ILE A 170 -6.80 6.47 -13.71
C ILE A 170 -8.13 6.67 -12.98
N VAL A 171 -8.11 7.54 -11.98
CA VAL A 171 -9.30 8.04 -11.31
C VAL A 171 -9.67 9.36 -11.97
N SER A 172 -10.87 9.47 -12.51
CA SER A 172 -11.35 10.70 -13.15
C SER A 172 -12.47 11.33 -12.34
N ALA A 173 -12.50 12.65 -12.28
CA ALA A 173 -13.59 13.41 -11.68
C ALA A 173 -14.15 14.38 -12.69
N SER A 174 -15.48 14.58 -12.68
CA SER A 174 -16.18 15.57 -13.50
C SER A 174 -17.29 16.23 -12.72
N ALA A 175 -17.56 17.49 -13.06
CA ALA A 175 -18.66 18.26 -12.50
C ALA A 175 -19.12 19.30 -13.51
N THR A 176 -20.39 19.71 -13.38
CA THR A 176 -21.01 20.74 -14.22
C THR A 176 -21.51 21.88 -13.33
N SER A 177 -21.18 23.12 -13.68
CA SER A 177 -21.68 24.30 -12.98
C SER A 177 -23.18 24.54 -13.28
N ALA A 178 -23.82 25.42 -12.50
CA ALA A 178 -25.20 25.83 -12.75
C ALA A 178 -25.41 26.50 -14.13
N ALA A 179 -24.34 27.03 -14.73
CA ALA A 179 -24.36 27.61 -16.05
C ALA A 179 -24.11 26.57 -17.19
N GLY A 180 -24.03 25.29 -16.88
CA GLY A 180 -23.75 24.24 -17.86
C GLY A 180 -22.27 24.07 -18.25
N ASN A 181 -21.34 24.86 -17.65
CA ASN A 181 -19.91 24.70 -17.90
C ASN A 181 -19.36 23.49 -17.15
N THR A 182 -18.54 22.66 -17.81
CA THR A 182 -18.00 21.43 -17.27
C THR A 182 -16.53 21.58 -16.85
N ALA A 183 -16.15 20.88 -15.81
CA ALA A 183 -14.78 20.65 -15.39
C ALA A 183 -14.49 19.15 -15.32
N SER A 184 -13.23 18.78 -15.58
CA SER A 184 -12.74 17.42 -15.37
C SER A 184 -11.31 17.42 -14.86
N SER A 185 -10.94 16.39 -14.13
CA SER A 185 -9.59 16.16 -13.62
C SER A 185 -9.30 14.67 -13.58
N GLN A 186 -8.01 14.31 -13.54
CA GLN A 186 -7.55 12.93 -13.40
C GLN A 186 -6.45 12.83 -12.38
N ALA A 187 -6.40 11.72 -11.66
CA ALA A 187 -5.33 11.31 -10.77
C ALA A 187 -4.93 9.87 -11.08
N ASN A 188 -3.66 9.55 -10.87
CA ASN A 188 -3.19 8.17 -10.94
C ASN A 188 -3.31 7.53 -9.55
N LEU A 189 -3.73 6.26 -9.50
CA LEU A 189 -3.75 5.41 -8.33
C LEU A 189 -3.00 4.13 -8.66
N LEU A 190 -1.85 3.91 -8.04
CA LEU A 190 -1.14 2.63 -8.12
C LEU A 190 -1.77 1.66 -7.12
N VAL A 191 -2.26 0.53 -7.59
CA VAL A 191 -2.64 -0.59 -6.71
C VAL A 191 -1.47 -1.57 -6.66
N ASP A 192 -0.81 -1.63 -5.53
CA ASP A 192 0.23 -2.62 -5.21
C ASP A 192 -0.04 -3.21 -3.83
N SER A 193 -0.71 -4.33 -3.80
CA SER A 193 -1.05 -5.09 -2.59
C SER A 193 -0.20 -6.35 -2.42
N GLY A 194 0.92 -6.44 -3.12
CA GLY A 194 1.83 -7.57 -3.06
C GLY A 194 2.75 -7.50 -1.85
N LEU A 195 2.58 -8.41 -0.89
CA LEU A 195 3.43 -8.46 0.29
C LEU A 195 4.86 -8.88 -0.08
N PRO A 196 5.89 -8.29 0.56
CA PRO A 196 7.25 -8.80 0.51
C PRO A 196 7.33 -10.23 1.04
N GLY A 197 8.17 -11.07 0.42
CA GLY A 197 8.55 -12.35 1.00
C GLY A 197 9.82 -12.19 1.81
N VAL A 198 9.91 -12.85 2.97
CA VAL A 198 11.11 -12.89 3.81
C VAL A 198 11.46 -14.33 4.09
N THR A 199 12.70 -14.73 3.82
CA THR A 199 13.24 -16.04 4.21
C THR A 199 14.37 -15.86 5.17
N ILE A 200 14.56 -16.85 6.06
CA ILE A 200 15.66 -16.91 7.03
C ILE A 200 16.45 -18.19 6.73
N ASN A 201 17.74 -18.05 6.52
CA ASN A 201 18.65 -19.18 6.29
C ASN A 201 18.87 -19.99 7.59
N THR A 202 19.40 -21.20 7.43
CA THR A 202 19.85 -22.03 8.58
C THR A 202 20.83 -21.25 9.44
N VAL A 203 20.59 -21.25 10.73
CA VAL A 203 21.43 -20.61 11.76
C VAL A 203 22.40 -21.64 12.32
N ALA A 204 23.62 -21.23 12.63
CA ALA A 204 24.68 -22.09 13.18
C ALA A 204 25.02 -23.37 12.37
N GLY A 205 24.37 -23.54 11.19
CA GLY A 205 24.56 -24.67 10.28
C GLY A 205 23.48 -25.74 10.36
N ASP A 206 22.78 -25.88 11.49
CA ASP A 206 21.78 -26.92 11.75
C ASP A 206 20.57 -26.45 12.58
N ASP A 207 20.44 -25.13 12.83
CA ASP A 207 19.42 -24.51 13.69
C ASP A 207 19.51 -24.89 15.17
N ILE A 208 20.64 -25.46 15.60
CA ILE A 208 20.93 -25.73 16.99
C ILE A 208 22.13 -24.87 17.39
N ILE A 209 21.97 -24.01 18.37
CA ILE A 209 23.04 -23.19 18.92
C ILE A 209 23.62 -23.93 20.15
N ASN A 210 24.75 -24.58 19.97
CA ASN A 210 25.44 -25.29 21.05
C ASN A 210 26.25 -24.35 21.97
N ALA A 211 26.90 -24.89 23.01
CA ALA A 211 27.63 -24.10 24.00
C ALA A 211 28.77 -23.24 23.40
N ALA A 212 29.47 -23.74 22.39
CA ALA A 212 30.55 -23.01 21.73
C ALA A 212 29.99 -21.87 20.87
N GLU A 213 28.91 -22.13 20.16
CA GLU A 213 28.22 -21.16 19.30
C GLU A 213 27.49 -20.10 20.13
N ALA A 214 26.88 -20.45 21.27
CA ALA A 214 26.31 -19.50 22.22
C ALA A 214 27.36 -18.59 22.84
N GLY A 215 28.63 -19.06 22.90
CA GLY A 215 29.79 -18.28 23.35
C GLY A 215 30.32 -17.28 22.31
N ALA A 216 29.82 -17.28 21.10
CA ALA A 216 30.22 -16.41 19.99
C ALA A 216 29.02 -15.69 19.38
N ALA A 217 29.26 -14.56 18.68
CA ALA A 217 28.21 -13.91 17.95
C ALA A 217 27.73 -14.81 16.80
N GLN A 218 26.41 -14.93 16.63
CA GLN A 218 25.79 -15.70 15.55
C GLN A 218 25.23 -14.76 14.48
N THR A 219 25.35 -15.15 13.21
CA THR A 219 24.78 -14.43 12.07
C THR A 219 23.44 -15.02 11.71
N ILE A 220 22.39 -14.22 11.74
CA ILE A 220 21.09 -14.52 11.14
C ILE A 220 21.05 -13.82 9.80
N SER A 221 20.73 -14.56 8.73
CA SER A 221 20.71 -14.03 7.38
C SER A 221 19.54 -14.60 6.57
N GLY A 222 19.27 -13.99 5.42
CA GLY A 222 18.24 -14.46 4.53
C GLY A 222 18.14 -13.64 3.27
N VAL A 223 17.03 -13.83 2.54
CA VAL A 223 16.71 -13.04 1.35
C VAL A 223 15.27 -12.52 1.43
N VAL A 224 15.02 -11.42 0.71
CA VAL A 224 13.70 -10.84 0.57
C VAL A 224 13.26 -10.83 -0.89
N THR A 225 11.95 -10.75 -1.12
CA THR A 225 11.35 -10.50 -2.43
C THR A 225 10.37 -9.35 -2.33
N ARG A 226 10.15 -8.60 -3.41
CA ARG A 226 9.28 -7.41 -3.43
C ARG A 226 9.67 -6.32 -2.42
N ALA A 227 10.95 -6.28 -2.07
CA ALA A 227 11.60 -5.22 -1.32
C ALA A 227 12.78 -4.69 -2.14
N ALA A 228 13.31 -3.54 -1.79
CA ALA A 228 14.41 -2.90 -2.49
C ALA A 228 15.69 -2.87 -1.63
N ALA A 229 16.83 -2.73 -2.29
CA ALA A 229 18.08 -2.44 -1.59
C ALA A 229 17.94 -1.16 -0.76
N GLY A 230 18.35 -1.22 0.52
CA GLY A 230 18.19 -0.13 1.48
C GLY A 230 16.93 -0.23 2.35
N ASP A 231 15.94 -1.07 2.02
CA ASP A 231 14.82 -1.34 2.93
C ASP A 231 15.36 -2.01 4.21
N THR A 232 14.69 -1.76 5.33
CA THR A 232 15.13 -2.28 6.62
C THR A 232 14.40 -3.58 6.96
N VAL A 233 15.18 -4.65 7.18
CA VAL A 233 14.68 -5.89 7.79
C VAL A 233 14.79 -5.78 9.29
N THR A 234 13.69 -6.03 9.99
CA THR A 234 13.62 -6.11 11.45
C THR A 234 13.56 -7.57 11.87
N VAL A 235 14.52 -8.00 12.67
CA VAL A 235 14.65 -9.38 13.17
C VAL A 235 14.39 -9.40 14.67
N THR A 236 13.49 -10.26 15.12
CA THR A 236 13.17 -10.45 16.55
C THR A 236 13.54 -11.86 16.98
N LEU A 237 14.27 -11.97 18.08
CA LEU A 237 14.65 -13.22 18.73
C LEU A 237 14.61 -13.05 20.25
N GLY A 238 13.81 -13.87 20.92
CA GLY A 238 13.71 -13.86 22.39
C GLY A 238 13.30 -12.51 22.99
N GLY A 239 12.55 -11.69 22.25
CA GLY A 239 12.14 -10.34 22.65
C GLY A 239 13.14 -9.23 22.30
N ASN A 240 14.36 -9.56 21.89
CA ASN A 240 15.34 -8.60 21.39
C ASN A 240 15.08 -8.32 19.90
N THR A 241 15.35 -7.08 19.48
CA THR A 241 15.18 -6.63 18.10
C THR A 241 16.50 -6.20 17.51
N TYR A 242 16.77 -6.68 16.29
CA TYR A 242 17.94 -6.37 15.49
C TYR A 242 17.50 -5.86 14.13
N THR A 243 18.29 -5.02 13.48
CA THR A 243 17.97 -4.46 12.17
C THR A 243 19.10 -4.70 11.18
N ALA A 244 18.75 -4.98 9.94
CA ALA A 244 19.66 -5.10 8.82
C ALA A 244 19.13 -4.33 7.63
N GLN A 245 20.01 -3.92 6.71
CA GLN A 245 19.61 -3.34 5.44
C GLN A 245 19.62 -4.40 4.34
N VAL A 246 18.60 -4.39 3.50
CA VAL A 246 18.55 -5.20 2.29
C VAL A 246 19.68 -4.77 1.35
N GLN A 247 20.48 -5.72 0.88
CA GLN A 247 21.57 -5.50 -0.06
C GLN A 247 21.08 -5.47 -1.51
N ALA A 248 21.97 -5.13 -2.45
CA ALA A 248 21.63 -5.04 -3.87
C ALA A 248 21.22 -6.39 -4.50
N ASP A 249 21.64 -7.51 -3.91
CA ASP A 249 21.27 -8.88 -4.31
C ASP A 249 20.02 -9.39 -3.57
N LEU A 250 19.34 -8.50 -2.83
CA LEU A 250 18.17 -8.77 -1.98
C LEU A 250 18.48 -9.66 -0.76
N SER A 251 19.74 -9.88 -0.45
CA SER A 251 20.15 -10.53 0.81
C SER A 251 20.12 -9.54 1.99
N TRP A 252 20.07 -10.09 3.19
CA TRP A 252 20.21 -9.36 4.44
C TRP A 252 20.93 -10.21 5.49
N SER A 253 21.59 -9.56 6.44
CA SER A 253 22.21 -10.25 7.54
C SER A 253 22.32 -9.34 8.78
N VAL A 254 22.21 -9.94 9.96
CA VAL A 254 22.37 -9.29 11.25
C VAL A 254 23.21 -10.17 12.16
N SER A 255 24.03 -9.56 12.99
CA SER A 255 24.79 -10.27 14.01
C SER A 255 24.08 -10.19 15.35
N VAL A 256 23.83 -11.35 15.98
CA VAL A 256 23.32 -11.48 17.34
C VAL A 256 24.50 -11.67 18.28
N PRO A 257 24.73 -10.77 19.25
CA PRO A 257 25.87 -10.89 20.20
C PRO A 257 25.76 -12.14 21.07
N ALA A 258 26.90 -12.71 21.44
CA ALA A 258 26.97 -13.85 22.37
C ALA A 258 26.26 -13.58 23.71
N ALA A 259 26.36 -12.35 24.22
CA ALA A 259 25.71 -11.99 25.49
C ALA A 259 24.17 -12.13 25.42
N ASP A 260 23.58 -11.78 24.27
CA ASP A 260 22.12 -11.89 24.04
C ASP A 260 21.72 -13.37 23.96
N LEU A 261 22.49 -14.20 23.23
CA LEU A 261 22.25 -15.65 23.13
C LEU A 261 22.33 -16.34 24.50
N GLN A 262 23.35 -16.01 25.30
CA GLN A 262 23.50 -16.55 26.66
C GLN A 262 22.36 -16.13 27.61
N ALA A 263 21.83 -14.92 27.43
CA ALA A 263 20.71 -14.41 28.22
C ALA A 263 19.36 -15.12 27.89
N LEU A 264 19.21 -15.67 26.68
CA LEU A 264 18.01 -16.41 26.28
C LEU A 264 17.89 -17.76 26.99
N GLY A 265 19.02 -18.37 27.39
CA GLY A 265 19.05 -19.69 28.00
C GLY A 265 18.72 -20.82 26.99
N ASN A 266 18.71 -22.07 27.50
CA ASN A 266 18.40 -23.24 26.69
C ASN A 266 16.90 -23.36 26.40
N GLY A 267 16.55 -23.81 25.19
CA GLY A 267 15.19 -24.07 24.76
C GLY A 267 14.92 -23.73 23.29
N ASP A 268 13.70 -24.02 22.85
CA ASP A 268 13.24 -23.72 21.51
C ASP A 268 12.80 -22.26 21.41
N LEU A 269 13.21 -21.60 20.34
CA LEU A 269 12.93 -20.19 20.06
C LEU A 269 12.55 -20.02 18.59
N THR A 270 11.70 -19.05 18.32
CA THR A 270 11.35 -18.66 16.95
C THR A 270 12.00 -17.32 16.63
N ILE A 271 12.74 -17.28 15.54
CA ILE A 271 13.21 -16.05 14.90
C ILE A 271 12.09 -15.54 13.99
N THR A 272 11.74 -14.26 14.11
CA THR A 272 10.85 -13.58 13.18
C THR A 272 11.61 -12.48 12.47
N ALA A 273 11.55 -12.44 11.13
CA ALA A 273 12.09 -11.35 10.33
C ALA A 273 10.98 -10.70 9.52
N SER A 274 10.95 -9.38 9.45
CA SER A 274 9.93 -8.61 8.70
C SER A 274 10.57 -7.47 7.93
N VAL A 275 9.95 -7.09 6.80
CA VAL A 275 10.35 -5.94 5.99
C VAL A 275 9.10 -5.22 5.48
N THR A 276 9.16 -3.89 5.48
CA THR A 276 8.14 -3.04 4.84
C THR A 276 8.77 -2.38 3.61
N ASN A 277 8.15 -2.55 2.45
CA ASN A 277 8.64 -1.93 1.21
C ASN A 277 8.20 -0.47 1.07
N ALA A 278 8.67 0.22 0.02
CA ALA A 278 8.37 1.63 -0.23
C ALA A 278 6.87 1.93 -0.44
N ASN A 279 6.07 0.93 -0.81
CA ASN A 279 4.61 1.05 -1.01
C ASN A 279 3.82 0.75 0.28
N GLY A 280 4.50 0.59 1.43
CA GLY A 280 3.87 0.35 2.73
C GLY A 280 3.44 -1.10 2.97
N ASN A 281 3.71 -2.04 2.05
CA ASN A 281 3.39 -3.45 2.27
C ASN A 281 4.42 -4.09 3.19
N THR A 282 3.94 -4.78 4.24
CA THR A 282 4.79 -5.49 5.19
C THR A 282 4.68 -6.99 4.99
N GLY A 283 5.83 -7.66 4.90
CA GLY A 283 5.93 -9.11 4.85
C GLY A 283 6.82 -9.65 5.97
N SER A 284 6.61 -10.89 6.37
CA SER A 284 7.40 -11.55 7.42
C SER A 284 7.66 -13.01 7.10
N GLY A 285 8.73 -13.55 7.74
CA GLY A 285 9.08 -14.95 7.74
C GLY A 285 9.57 -15.38 9.11
N THR A 286 9.47 -16.67 9.41
CA THR A 286 9.90 -17.25 10.69
C THR A 286 10.84 -18.42 10.49
N ARG A 287 11.68 -18.68 11.49
CA ARG A 287 12.52 -19.87 11.60
C ARG A 287 12.64 -20.29 13.04
N ASP A 288 12.42 -21.56 13.31
CA ASP A 288 12.63 -22.14 14.64
C ASP A 288 14.08 -22.56 14.79
N ILE A 289 14.64 -22.30 15.97
CA ILE A 289 15.97 -22.70 16.41
C ILE A 289 15.91 -23.26 17.83
N THR A 290 16.90 -24.05 18.20
CA THR A 290 17.05 -24.53 19.57
C THR A 290 18.40 -24.01 20.15
N ILE A 291 18.39 -23.48 21.36
CA ILE A 291 19.64 -23.26 22.12
C ILE A 291 19.83 -24.43 23.06
N ASP A 292 20.93 -25.19 22.91
CA ASP A 292 21.37 -26.22 23.82
C ASP A 292 22.85 -26.01 24.16
N ALA A 293 23.08 -25.16 25.15
CA ALA A 293 24.42 -24.82 25.65
C ALA A 293 24.83 -25.71 26.82
N ASN A 294 24.14 -26.83 27.04
CA ASN A 294 24.53 -27.77 28.07
C ASN A 294 25.82 -28.48 27.66
N LEU A 295 26.84 -28.42 28.54
CA LEU A 295 28.06 -29.20 28.36
C LEU A 295 27.84 -30.61 28.92
N PRO A 296 28.20 -31.66 28.16
CA PRO A 296 28.16 -33.01 28.71
C PRO A 296 29.21 -33.18 29.81
N GLY A 297 28.82 -33.84 30.87
CA GLY A 297 29.72 -34.21 31.98
C GLY A 297 30.19 -35.65 31.86
N LEU A 298 31.44 -35.91 32.23
CA LEU A 298 31.99 -37.24 32.37
C LEU A 298 32.65 -37.38 33.73
N ARG A 299 32.47 -38.55 34.35
CA ARG A 299 33.22 -38.94 35.55
C ARG A 299 33.79 -40.35 35.37
N VAL A 300 34.91 -40.60 35.99
CA VAL A 300 35.51 -41.92 36.15
C VAL A 300 35.30 -42.35 37.59
N ASP A 301 34.85 -43.59 37.79
CA ASP A 301 34.71 -44.16 39.15
C ASP A 301 36.07 -44.65 39.66
N THR A 302 36.12 -44.95 40.95
CA THR A 302 37.34 -45.53 41.61
C THR A 302 37.76 -46.76 40.81
N VAL A 303 39.01 -46.75 40.42
CA VAL A 303 39.70 -47.85 39.70
C VAL A 303 40.29 -48.82 40.70
N ALA A 304 40.21 -50.14 40.45
CA ALA A 304 40.75 -51.19 41.29
C ALA A 304 40.21 -51.19 42.75
N GLY A 305 39.18 -50.37 43.03
CA GLY A 305 38.55 -50.27 44.34
C GLY A 305 39.14 -49.19 45.27
N ASP A 306 40.34 -48.74 45.03
CA ASP A 306 41.05 -47.78 45.86
C ASP A 306 41.95 -46.80 45.06
N ASP A 307 41.87 -46.81 43.75
CA ASP A 307 42.70 -46.03 42.82
C ASP A 307 44.15 -46.41 42.77
N ILE A 308 44.47 -47.61 43.30
CA ILE A 308 45.84 -48.18 43.36
C ILE A 308 45.81 -49.55 42.66
N VAL A 309 46.57 -49.71 41.58
CA VAL A 309 46.79 -51.02 40.94
C VAL A 309 47.99 -51.71 41.66
N ASN A 310 47.67 -52.56 42.61
CA ASN A 310 48.70 -53.30 43.38
C ASN A 310 49.33 -54.47 42.60
N SER A 311 50.31 -55.17 43.16
CA SER A 311 51.04 -56.25 42.49
C SER A 311 50.16 -57.45 42.07
N ILE A 312 49.02 -57.68 42.73
CA ILE A 312 48.06 -58.73 42.37
C ILE A 312 47.23 -58.29 41.18
N GLU A 313 46.74 -57.06 41.20
CA GLU A 313 45.88 -56.49 40.18
C GLU A 313 46.66 -56.17 38.92
N HIS A 314 47.93 -55.82 39.02
CA HIS A 314 48.83 -55.53 37.90
C HIS A 314 48.90 -56.66 36.85
N GLY A 315 48.65 -57.91 37.28
CA GLY A 315 48.62 -59.06 36.40
C GLY A 315 47.19 -59.45 35.89
N GLN A 316 46.20 -58.70 36.29
CA GLN A 316 44.79 -59.01 35.96
C GLN A 316 44.14 -58.02 34.94
N ALA A 317 43.10 -58.45 34.30
CA ALA A 317 42.28 -57.52 33.49
C ALA A 317 41.50 -56.55 34.42
N LEU A 318 41.49 -55.28 34.09
CA LEU A 318 40.76 -54.25 34.82
C LEU A 318 39.54 -53.81 34.10
N VAL A 319 38.48 -53.47 34.83
CA VAL A 319 37.31 -52.79 34.27
C VAL A 319 37.28 -51.39 34.85
N ILE A 320 37.29 -50.40 33.98
CA ILE A 320 37.11 -49.00 34.35
C ILE A 320 35.69 -48.60 34.04
N THR A 321 35.04 -48.04 35.03
CA THR A 321 33.66 -47.57 34.94
C THR A 321 33.53 -46.08 35.15
N GLY A 322 32.42 -45.51 34.79
CA GLY A 322 32.12 -44.12 35.02
C GLY A 322 30.68 -43.77 34.67
N GLY A 323 30.39 -42.53 34.78
CA GLY A 323 29.09 -41.98 34.42
C GLY A 323 29.22 -40.80 33.49
N SER A 324 28.16 -40.54 32.76
CA SER A 324 28.00 -39.34 31.94
C SER A 324 26.72 -38.64 32.29
N SER A 325 26.68 -37.35 32.04
CA SER A 325 25.45 -36.53 32.04
C SER A 325 25.36 -35.71 30.75
N GLY A 326 24.16 -35.53 30.23
CA GLY A 326 23.97 -34.79 29.00
C GLY A 326 24.37 -35.53 27.70
N LEU A 327 24.66 -36.85 27.79
CA LEU A 327 24.93 -37.71 26.63
C LEU A 327 23.84 -38.77 26.49
N ASN A 328 23.44 -39.03 25.22
CA ASN A 328 22.48 -40.09 24.91
C ASN A 328 23.15 -41.47 24.96
N ALA A 329 22.33 -42.51 25.22
CA ALA A 329 22.77 -43.89 25.07
C ALA A 329 23.30 -44.18 23.67
N GLY A 330 24.42 -44.95 23.61
CA GLY A 330 25.05 -45.28 22.33
C GLY A 330 26.14 -44.29 21.88
N VAL A 331 26.31 -43.16 22.56
CA VAL A 331 27.39 -42.20 22.24
C VAL A 331 28.76 -42.89 22.56
N PRO A 332 29.69 -42.90 21.59
CA PRO A 332 31.00 -43.49 21.79
C PRO A 332 31.87 -42.59 22.66
N LEU A 333 32.61 -43.22 23.60
CA LEU A 333 33.60 -42.59 24.47
C LEU A 333 34.99 -43.16 24.18
N THR A 334 36.01 -42.31 24.20
CA THR A 334 37.41 -42.73 24.16
C THR A 334 38.05 -42.50 25.52
N ILE A 335 38.54 -43.56 26.12
CA ILE A 335 39.27 -43.53 27.39
C ILE A 335 40.73 -43.79 27.08
N THR A 336 41.60 -42.86 27.38
CA THR A 336 43.05 -43.01 27.17
C THR A 336 43.75 -43.29 28.48
N ILE A 337 44.47 -44.42 28.54
CA ILE A 337 45.22 -44.84 29.70
C ILE A 337 46.64 -45.16 29.25
N ASN A 338 47.62 -44.52 29.86
CA ASN A 338 49.07 -44.68 29.57
C ASN A 338 49.33 -44.62 28.04
N GLY A 339 48.70 -43.65 27.35
CA GLY A 339 48.80 -43.42 25.89
C GLY A 339 48.05 -44.40 24.97
N THR A 340 47.38 -45.42 25.54
CA THR A 340 46.55 -46.37 24.77
C THR A 340 45.09 -46.00 24.86
N ALA A 341 44.44 -45.90 23.70
CA ALA A 341 43.02 -45.56 23.59
C ALA A 341 42.16 -46.83 23.65
N TYR A 342 41.08 -46.76 24.42
CA TYR A 342 40.05 -47.80 24.55
C TYR A 342 38.69 -47.18 24.28
N SER A 343 37.79 -47.96 23.71
CA SER A 343 36.44 -47.49 23.36
C SER A 343 35.40 -48.01 24.34
N ALA A 344 34.51 -47.17 24.77
CA ALA A 344 33.29 -47.50 25.50
C ALA A 344 32.07 -46.81 24.85
N THR A 345 30.89 -47.21 25.29
CA THR A 345 29.64 -46.53 24.88
C THR A 345 28.81 -46.19 26.09
N VAL A 346 28.13 -45.04 26.04
CA VAL A 346 27.19 -44.61 27.07
C VAL A 346 25.98 -45.54 27.06
N GLN A 347 25.59 -46.05 28.24
CA GLN A 347 24.42 -46.89 28.46
C GLN A 347 23.15 -46.04 28.67
N ALA A 348 21.97 -46.66 28.71
CA ALA A 348 20.71 -45.96 28.90
C ALA A 348 20.56 -45.21 30.22
N ASP A 349 21.30 -45.66 31.26
CA ASP A 349 21.37 -45.04 32.58
C ASP A 349 22.50 -43.97 32.73
N GLY A 350 23.21 -43.66 31.63
CA GLY A 350 24.32 -42.74 31.59
C GLY A 350 25.65 -43.34 32.03
N SER A 351 25.68 -44.62 32.48
CA SER A 351 26.92 -45.30 32.84
C SER A 351 27.74 -45.72 31.62
N TRP A 352 29.00 -45.95 31.79
CA TRP A 352 29.89 -46.53 30.78
C TRP A 352 30.94 -47.43 31.42
N SER A 353 31.42 -48.39 30.69
CA SER A 353 32.50 -49.27 31.16
C SER A 353 33.42 -49.67 30.01
N VAL A 354 34.68 -49.90 30.33
CA VAL A 354 35.69 -50.40 29.38
C VAL A 354 36.58 -51.42 30.07
N GLY A 355 36.79 -52.55 29.40
CA GLY A 355 37.71 -53.59 29.86
C GLY A 355 39.13 -53.35 29.35
N ILE A 356 40.08 -53.40 30.23
CA ILE A 356 41.52 -53.30 29.97
C ILE A 356 42.12 -54.70 30.04
N PRO A 357 42.68 -55.25 28.96
CA PRO A 357 43.28 -56.55 28.97
C PRO A 357 44.47 -56.66 29.96
N ALA A 358 44.65 -57.80 30.65
CA ALA A 358 45.67 -58.02 31.56
C ALA A 358 47.10 -57.74 31.02
N ALA A 359 47.33 -58.07 29.73
CA ALA A 359 48.61 -57.76 29.06
C ALA A 359 48.95 -56.28 29.02
N ASN A 360 47.90 -55.42 28.89
CA ASN A 360 48.09 -53.99 28.89
C ASN A 360 48.28 -53.41 30.25
N VAL A 361 47.57 -53.95 31.27
CA VAL A 361 47.74 -53.57 32.67
C VAL A 361 49.18 -53.96 33.17
N SER A 362 49.67 -55.15 32.80
CA SER A 362 51.02 -55.60 33.11
C SER A 362 52.16 -54.81 32.43
N ALA A 363 51.80 -54.04 31.39
CA ALA A 363 52.77 -53.18 30.72
C ALA A 363 52.84 -51.74 31.31
N TRP A 364 52.08 -51.48 32.37
CA TRP A 364 52.16 -50.19 33.05
C TRP A 364 53.39 -50.10 33.92
N PRO A 365 53.93 -48.89 34.11
CA PRO A 365 55.14 -48.72 34.94
C PRO A 365 54.90 -49.02 36.42
#